data_bed15b17a0870a2ad56d89f44419a9fd
#
_entry.id   bed15b17a0870a2ad56d89f44419a9fd
#
_cell.length_a   1.000
_cell.length_b   1.000
_cell.length_c   1.000
_cell.angle_alpha   90.00
_cell.angle_beta   90.00
_cell.angle_gamma   90.00
#
_symmetry.space_group_name_H-M   'P 1'
#
loop_
_entity.id
_entity.type
_entity.pdbx_description
1 polymer ?
#
loop_
_entity_poly.entity_id
_entity_poly.type
_entity_poly.pdbx_seq_one_letter_code
_entity_poly.pdbx_strand_id
1 'polypeptide(L)'
;MDGYRIMIIDDEKIVGDMAKMALEKEGYLVETFMNAEPALERLKAVKFDVVVTDFKMKGIDGMEVLKRVKSLYPGTKVIMITAFANLDTAIEALRGDVYDFFPKPVKIKELKASIQRALKKA
;
A
#
# COMPACT_ATOMS: atom_id res chain seq x y z
N MET A 1 -4.12 10.49 -16.26
CA MET A 1 -5.43 10.45 -16.13
C MET A 1 -5.93 10.19 -14.74
N ASP A 2 -6.89 10.89 -14.46
CA ASP A 2 -7.49 10.82 -13.20
C ASP A 2 -8.09 9.49 -12.96
N GLY A 3 -8.39 9.17 -11.79
CA GLY A 3 -9.08 7.97 -11.48
C GLY A 3 -8.22 6.79 -11.10
N TYR A 4 -6.91 6.92 -11.02
CA TYR A 4 -6.12 5.88 -10.38
C TYR A 4 -6.54 5.76 -8.92
N ARG A 5 -6.78 4.53 -8.49
CA ARG A 5 -7.24 4.25 -7.13
C ARG A 5 -6.10 3.75 -6.28
N ILE A 6 -5.91 4.40 -5.13
CA ILE A 6 -4.85 4.06 -4.18
C ILE A 6 -5.49 3.68 -2.87
N MET A 7 -5.09 2.54 -2.31
CA MET A 7 -5.55 2.13 -0.99
C MET A 7 -4.40 2.24 0.00
N ILE A 8 -4.67 2.82 1.17
CA ILE A 8 -3.68 2.93 2.24
C ILE A 8 -4.19 2.12 3.43
N ILE A 9 -3.40 1.17 3.90
CA ILE A 9 -3.76 0.35 5.06
C ILE A 9 -2.69 0.57 6.13
N ASP A 10 -3.04 1.25 7.21
CA ASP A 10 -2.11 1.53 8.30
C ASP A 10 -2.91 1.76 9.57
N ASP A 11 -2.53 1.10 10.66
CA ASP A 11 -3.26 1.23 11.92
C ASP A 11 -2.96 2.54 12.64
N GLU A 12 -2.02 3.33 12.15
CA GLU A 12 -1.79 4.69 12.61
C GLU A 12 -2.58 5.66 11.74
N LYS A 13 -3.66 6.19 12.30
CA LYS A 13 -4.57 7.05 11.55
C LYS A 13 -3.87 8.22 10.89
N ILE A 14 -2.89 8.82 11.58
CA ILE A 14 -2.21 9.99 11.04
C ILE A 14 -1.42 9.68 9.77
N VAL A 15 -0.87 8.48 9.68
CA VAL A 15 -0.13 8.06 8.47
C VAL A 15 -1.08 8.02 7.28
N GLY A 16 -2.24 7.40 7.46
CA GLY A 16 -3.23 7.33 6.39
C GLY A 16 -3.73 8.71 6.00
N ASP A 17 -4.03 9.55 6.99
CA ASP A 17 -4.55 10.89 6.72
C ASP A 17 -3.56 11.76 5.95
N MET A 18 -2.29 11.71 6.33
CA MET A 18 -1.25 12.50 5.67
C MET A 18 -1.02 12.01 4.23
N ALA A 19 -0.96 10.70 4.07
CA ALA A 19 -0.77 10.13 2.74
C ALA A 19 -1.95 10.46 1.83
N LYS A 20 -3.17 10.32 2.35
CA LYS A 20 -4.37 10.63 1.57
C LYS A 20 -4.38 12.08 1.12
N MET A 21 -4.10 13.00 2.02
CA MET A 21 -4.08 14.42 1.68
C MET A 21 -3.09 14.71 0.55
N ALA A 22 -1.88 14.17 0.67
CA ALA A 22 -0.84 14.41 -0.31
C ALA A 22 -1.17 13.79 -1.67
N LEU A 23 -1.71 12.59 -1.66
CA LEU A 23 -1.99 11.86 -2.90
C LEU A 23 -3.22 12.40 -3.61
N GLU A 24 -4.23 12.86 -2.88
CA GLU A 24 -5.40 13.46 -3.51
C GLU A 24 -5.05 14.75 -4.25
N LYS A 25 -4.03 15.46 -3.79
CA LYS A 25 -3.55 16.64 -4.53
C LYS A 25 -3.00 16.30 -5.91
N GLU A 26 -2.57 15.05 -6.10
CA GLU A 26 -2.06 14.59 -7.39
C GLU A 26 -3.18 14.03 -8.28
N GLY A 27 -4.42 14.10 -7.83
CA GLY A 27 -5.55 13.62 -8.61
C GLY A 27 -5.94 12.16 -8.39
N TYR A 28 -5.30 11.48 -7.44
CA TYR A 28 -5.62 10.09 -7.15
C TYR A 28 -6.88 9.98 -6.30
N LEU A 29 -7.61 8.87 -6.47
CA LEU A 29 -8.73 8.52 -5.63
C LEU A 29 -8.18 7.65 -4.51
N VAL A 30 -8.23 8.15 -3.27
CA VAL A 30 -7.55 7.48 -2.15
C VAL A 30 -8.55 7.05 -1.09
N GLU A 31 -8.44 5.79 -0.66
CA GLU A 31 -9.22 5.26 0.46
C GLU A 31 -8.24 4.76 1.51
N THR A 32 -8.54 5.04 2.77
CA THR A 32 -7.67 4.63 3.88
C THR A 32 -8.41 3.67 4.80
N PHE A 33 -7.66 2.71 5.32
CA PHE A 33 -8.18 1.71 6.24
C PHE A 33 -7.19 1.54 7.38
N MET A 34 -7.70 1.37 8.59
CA MET A 34 -6.86 1.14 9.76
C MET A 34 -6.75 -0.34 10.10
N ASN A 35 -7.49 -1.18 9.41
CA ASN A 35 -7.48 -2.63 9.61
C ASN A 35 -7.49 -3.31 8.26
N ALA A 36 -6.84 -4.48 8.20
CA ALA A 36 -6.75 -5.23 6.95
C ALA A 36 -8.09 -5.83 6.52
N GLU A 37 -8.90 -6.29 7.47
CA GLU A 37 -10.14 -6.97 7.11
C GLU A 37 -11.10 -6.13 6.29
N PRO A 38 -11.48 -4.90 6.72
CA PRO A 38 -12.34 -4.09 5.87
C PRO A 38 -11.67 -3.70 4.55
N ALA A 39 -10.35 -3.54 4.55
CA ALA A 39 -9.60 -3.25 3.32
C ALA A 39 -9.73 -4.40 2.33
N LEU A 40 -9.57 -5.63 2.81
CA LEU A 40 -9.68 -6.81 1.94
C LEU A 40 -11.11 -7.01 1.44
N GLU A 41 -12.11 -6.70 2.26
CA GLU A 41 -13.49 -6.73 1.79
C GLU A 41 -13.72 -5.72 0.68
N ARG A 42 -13.14 -4.53 0.83
CA ARG A 42 -13.26 -3.49 -0.21
C ARG A 42 -12.60 -3.96 -1.50
N LEU A 43 -11.47 -4.63 -1.40
CA LEU A 43 -10.75 -5.13 -2.58
C LEU A 43 -11.54 -6.18 -3.35
N LYS A 44 -12.40 -6.92 -2.69
CA LYS A 44 -13.27 -7.87 -3.39
C LYS A 44 -14.26 -7.16 -4.31
N ALA A 45 -14.66 -5.96 -3.94
CA ALA A 45 -15.67 -5.21 -4.68
C ALA A 45 -15.07 -4.27 -5.73
N VAL A 46 -13.87 -3.74 -5.46
CA VAL A 46 -13.26 -2.71 -6.30
C VAL A 46 -11.78 -2.98 -6.46
N LYS A 47 -11.31 -2.90 -7.71
CA LYS A 47 -9.89 -3.01 -8.01
C LYS A 47 -9.20 -1.69 -7.67
N PHE A 48 -8.03 -1.77 -7.01
CA PHE A 48 -7.17 -0.62 -6.78
C PHE A 48 -5.91 -0.80 -7.62
N ASP A 49 -5.32 0.31 -8.05
CA ASP A 49 -4.11 0.28 -8.86
C ASP A 49 -2.87 0.10 -8.00
N VAL A 50 -2.87 0.69 -6.81
CA VAL A 50 -1.78 0.56 -5.86
C VAL A 50 -2.37 0.35 -4.47
N VAL A 51 -1.78 -0.56 -3.71
CA VAL A 51 -2.11 -0.78 -2.30
C VAL A 51 -0.86 -0.51 -1.49
N VAL A 52 -0.93 0.44 -0.56
CA VAL A 52 0.15 0.73 0.38
C VAL A 52 -0.26 0.14 1.71
N THR A 53 0.52 -0.76 2.26
CA THR A 53 0.15 -1.43 3.52
C THR A 53 1.30 -1.42 4.51
N ASP A 54 0.96 -1.28 5.79
CA ASP A 54 1.92 -1.55 6.86
C ASP A 54 2.21 -3.05 6.87
N PHE A 55 3.44 -3.40 7.21
CA PHE A 55 3.83 -4.80 7.31
C PHE A 55 3.26 -5.46 8.56
N LYS A 56 3.34 -4.78 9.70
CA LYS A 56 2.84 -5.29 10.98
C LYS A 56 1.58 -4.54 11.39
N MET A 57 0.51 -5.31 11.56
CA MET A 57 -0.78 -4.79 12.04
C MET A 57 -1.40 -5.84 12.92
N LYS A 58 -2.35 -5.46 13.76
CA LYS A 58 -3.12 -6.42 14.54
C LYS A 58 -3.95 -7.28 13.59
N GLY A 59 -3.97 -8.57 13.84
CA GLY A 59 -4.73 -9.51 13.03
C GLY A 59 -3.98 -9.86 11.76
N ILE A 60 -4.56 -9.57 10.61
CA ILE A 60 -3.96 -9.89 9.31
C ILE A 60 -2.82 -8.91 9.05
N ASP A 61 -1.61 -9.44 8.81
CA ASP A 61 -0.44 -8.61 8.56
C ASP A 61 -0.30 -8.26 7.07
N GLY A 62 0.71 -7.42 6.78
CA GLY A 62 0.92 -6.93 5.42
C GLY A 62 1.28 -8.02 4.43
N MET A 63 1.92 -9.10 4.87
CA MET A 63 2.24 -10.20 3.97
C MET A 63 0.98 -10.91 3.50
N GLU A 64 0.00 -11.07 4.39
CA GLU A 64 -1.27 -11.66 4.00
C GLU A 64 -2.03 -10.73 3.04
N VAL A 65 -1.97 -9.42 3.30
CA VAL A 65 -2.55 -8.44 2.38
C VAL A 65 -1.93 -8.58 1.00
N LEU A 66 -0.60 -8.66 0.94
CA LEU A 66 0.13 -8.80 -0.32
C LEU A 66 -0.34 -10.04 -1.08
N LYS A 67 -0.41 -11.17 -0.40
CA LYS A 67 -0.86 -12.42 -1.02
C LYS A 67 -2.27 -12.30 -1.59
N ARG A 68 -3.18 -11.71 -0.81
CA ARG A 68 -4.58 -11.58 -1.23
C ARG A 68 -4.73 -10.64 -2.40
N VAL A 69 -4.01 -9.51 -2.37
CA VAL A 69 -4.03 -8.57 -3.48
C VAL A 69 -3.52 -9.22 -4.76
N LYS A 70 -2.39 -9.91 -4.68
CA LYS A 70 -1.83 -10.56 -5.86
C LYS A 70 -2.71 -11.67 -6.39
N SER A 71 -3.41 -12.36 -5.52
CA SER A 71 -4.36 -13.40 -5.93
C SER A 71 -5.56 -12.80 -6.67
N LEU A 72 -6.11 -11.69 -6.16
CA LEU A 72 -7.26 -11.03 -6.77
C LEU A 72 -6.90 -10.23 -8.01
N TYR A 73 -5.81 -9.49 -7.95
CA TYR A 73 -5.42 -8.56 -9.01
C TYR A 73 -3.90 -8.60 -9.19
N PRO A 74 -3.40 -9.51 -10.02
CA PRO A 74 -1.95 -9.64 -10.20
C PRO A 74 -1.26 -8.36 -10.67
N GLY A 75 -1.98 -7.48 -11.36
CA GLY A 75 -1.42 -6.23 -11.85
C GLY A 75 -1.39 -5.10 -10.83
N THR A 76 -2.06 -5.25 -9.69
CA THR A 76 -2.05 -4.22 -8.67
C THR A 76 -0.68 -4.21 -7.98
N LYS A 77 -0.09 -3.03 -7.87
CA LYS A 77 1.21 -2.87 -7.22
C LYS A 77 1.02 -2.73 -5.72
N VAL A 78 1.85 -3.42 -4.95
CA VAL A 78 1.80 -3.33 -3.48
C VAL A 78 3.09 -2.70 -3.00
N ILE A 79 2.95 -1.65 -2.20
CA ILE A 79 4.07 -0.96 -1.55
C ILE A 79 3.93 -1.20 -0.06
N MET A 80 5.02 -1.59 0.59
CA MET A 80 4.99 -1.89 2.01
C MET A 80 5.75 -0.84 2.80
N ILE A 81 5.17 -0.42 3.94
CA ILE A 81 5.83 0.49 4.86
C ILE A 81 5.82 -0.15 6.24
N THR A 82 6.88 0.01 7.02
CA THR A 82 6.93 -0.64 8.32
C THR A 82 7.97 -0.03 9.25
N ALA A 83 7.64 -0.02 10.55
CA ALA A 83 8.62 0.31 11.59
C ALA A 83 9.59 -0.85 11.82
N PHE A 84 9.31 -2.01 11.25
CA PHE A 84 10.13 -3.23 11.43
C PHE A 84 10.96 -3.53 10.20
N ALA A 85 11.46 -2.49 9.52
CA ALA A 85 12.27 -2.67 8.33
C ALA A 85 13.64 -3.24 8.72
N ASN A 86 13.86 -4.49 8.33
CA ASN A 86 15.14 -5.16 8.49
C ASN A 86 15.30 -6.12 7.32
N LEU A 87 16.46 -6.77 7.26
CA LEU A 87 16.77 -7.63 6.13
C LEU A 87 15.76 -8.76 5.97
N ASP A 88 15.37 -9.39 7.08
CA ASP A 88 14.44 -10.53 7.02
C ASP A 88 13.08 -10.13 6.47
N THR A 89 12.51 -9.02 6.96
CA THR A 89 11.20 -8.57 6.47
C THR A 89 11.28 -8.11 5.03
N ALA A 90 12.38 -7.48 4.63
CA ALA A 90 12.57 -7.06 3.25
C ALA A 90 12.63 -8.25 2.30
N ILE A 91 13.36 -9.29 2.69
CA ILE A 91 13.47 -10.50 1.87
C ILE A 91 12.09 -11.16 1.72
N GLU A 92 11.36 -11.25 2.82
CA GLU A 92 10.03 -11.85 2.78
C GLU A 92 9.10 -11.07 1.85
N ALA A 93 9.14 -9.75 1.92
CA ALA A 93 8.32 -8.89 1.05
C ALA A 93 8.70 -9.07 -0.41
N LEU A 94 9.99 -9.16 -0.71
CA LEU A 94 10.45 -9.37 -2.09
C LEU A 94 10.00 -10.71 -2.64
N ARG A 95 10.01 -11.76 -1.83
CA ARG A 95 9.52 -13.07 -2.25
C ARG A 95 8.04 -13.04 -2.58
N GLY A 96 7.28 -12.15 -1.92
CA GLY A 96 5.86 -11.97 -2.19
C GLY A 96 5.57 -11.04 -3.35
N ASP A 97 6.60 -10.54 -4.03
CA ASP A 97 6.47 -9.66 -5.20
C ASP A 97 5.96 -8.27 -4.81
N VAL A 98 6.49 -7.71 -3.73
CA VAL A 98 6.22 -6.32 -3.37
C VAL A 98 6.87 -5.39 -4.40
N TYR A 99 6.19 -4.30 -4.73
CA TYR A 99 6.75 -3.34 -5.68
C TYR A 99 7.84 -2.49 -5.03
N ASP A 100 7.60 -2.05 -3.80
CA ASP A 100 8.55 -1.20 -3.08
C ASP A 100 8.37 -1.41 -1.58
N PHE A 101 9.38 -1.02 -0.80
CA PHE A 101 9.42 -1.28 0.63
C PHE A 101 10.11 -0.10 1.32
N PHE A 102 9.42 0.54 2.26
CA PHE A 102 9.96 1.71 2.96
C PHE A 102 9.96 1.52 4.47
N PRO A 103 11.02 1.97 5.16
CA PRO A 103 10.98 2.04 6.61
C PRO A 103 10.13 3.21 7.08
N LYS A 104 9.54 3.11 8.26
CA LYS A 104 8.87 4.23 8.90
C LYS A 104 9.90 5.07 9.68
N PRO A 105 9.73 6.37 9.74
CA PRO A 105 8.67 7.15 9.11
C PRO A 105 8.94 7.31 7.62
N VAL A 106 7.93 7.01 6.79
CA VAL A 106 8.08 7.15 5.36
C VAL A 106 7.94 8.63 4.99
N LYS A 107 8.81 9.09 4.11
CA LYS A 107 8.71 10.46 3.60
C LYS A 107 7.66 10.49 2.50
N ILE A 108 6.71 11.39 2.63
CA ILE A 108 5.60 11.48 1.69
C ILE A 108 6.11 11.69 0.26
N LYS A 109 7.16 12.48 0.10
CA LYS A 109 7.75 12.73 -1.22
C LYS A 109 8.25 11.43 -1.85
N GLU A 110 8.88 10.57 -1.06
CA GLU A 110 9.38 9.29 -1.55
C GLU A 110 8.25 8.34 -1.87
N LEU A 111 7.21 8.32 -1.04
CA LEU A 111 6.04 7.48 -1.29
C LEU A 111 5.34 7.90 -2.57
N LYS A 112 5.15 9.20 -2.77
CA LYS A 112 4.54 9.71 -4.00
C LYS A 112 5.35 9.30 -5.23
N ALA A 113 6.66 9.43 -5.15
CA ALA A 113 7.53 9.07 -6.28
C ALA A 113 7.41 7.58 -6.61
N SER A 114 7.36 6.73 -5.58
CA SER A 114 7.20 5.29 -5.78
C SER A 114 5.86 4.96 -6.44
N ILE A 115 4.80 5.59 -5.97
CA ILE A 115 3.47 5.37 -6.54
C ILE A 115 3.45 5.83 -8.01
N GLN A 116 4.05 6.97 -8.31
CA GLN A 116 4.10 7.45 -9.68
C GLN A 116 4.83 6.47 -10.59
N ARG A 117 5.95 5.91 -10.12
CA ARG A 117 6.66 4.91 -10.89
C ARG A 117 5.84 3.64 -11.08
N ALA A 118 5.13 3.23 -10.05
CA ALA A 118 4.29 2.03 -10.10
C ALA A 118 3.17 2.16 -11.14
N LEU A 119 2.68 3.36 -11.33
CA LEU A 119 1.56 3.63 -12.24
C LEU A 119 2.00 3.88 -13.67
N LYS A 120 3.29 4.09 -13.91
CA LYS A 120 3.77 4.30 -15.27
C LYS A 120 3.71 3.00 -16.05
N LYS A 121 3.22 3.11 -17.27
CA LYS A 121 3.28 1.99 -18.19
C LYS A 121 4.66 1.90 -18.82
N ALA A 122 5.17 0.70 -18.89
CA ALA A 122 6.46 0.49 -19.51
C ALA A 122 6.35 0.71 -21.02
#